data_090fa4222edaca068f36768c9ed992fe
#
_entry.id   090fa4222edaca068f36768c9ed992fe
#
_cell.length_a   1.000
_cell.length_b   1.000
_cell.length_c   1.000
_cell.angle_alpha   90.00
_cell.angle_beta   90.00
_cell.angle_gamma   90.00
#
_symmetry.space_group_name_H-M   'P 1'
#
loop_
_entity.id
_entity.type
_entity.pdbx_description
1 polymer ?
#
loop_
_entity_poly.entity_id
_entity_poly.type
_entity_poly.pdbx_seq_one_letter_code
_entity_poly.pdbx_strand_id
1 'polypeptide(L)'
;IEECNRAYDLIKNSIDNVQKKPVFPRLTEVVLERTFELDDARKILSEHNLDVNLSDSQYAIHINSRGIDKGTGFTELMKKFNILKDDVIAIGDSATDVPLFKVAKTSIALGNASDLVRSEATMTVSASSGDGVLEALDKLAPKFSEI
;
A
#
# COMPACT_ATOMS: atom_id res chain seq x y z
N ILE A 1 -1.73 -9.53 -13.98
CA ILE A 1 -2.69 -8.52 -14.45
C ILE A 1 -3.98 -9.14 -15.02
N GLU A 2 -3.93 -10.31 -15.64
CA GLU A 2 -5.13 -10.97 -16.20
C GLU A 2 -6.18 -11.22 -15.13
N GLU A 3 -5.81 -11.79 -13.98
CA GLU A 3 -6.74 -12.01 -12.86
C GLU A 3 -7.27 -10.71 -12.26
N CYS A 4 -6.47 -9.65 -12.24
CA CYS A 4 -6.93 -8.34 -11.82
C CYS A 4 -8.01 -7.78 -12.76
N ASN A 5 -7.86 -7.98 -14.07
CA ASN A 5 -8.88 -7.60 -15.05
C ASN A 5 -10.14 -8.46 -14.93
N ARG A 6 -10.01 -9.77 -14.74
CA ARG A 6 -11.18 -10.65 -14.47
C ARG A 6 -11.93 -10.24 -13.21
N ALA A 7 -11.19 -9.91 -12.14
CA ALA A 7 -11.77 -9.40 -10.90
C ALA A 7 -12.52 -8.09 -11.14
N TYR A 8 -11.92 -7.15 -11.89
CA TYR A 8 -12.59 -5.91 -12.29
C TYR A 8 -13.90 -6.17 -13.04
N ASP A 9 -13.89 -7.07 -14.03
CA ASP A 9 -15.08 -7.38 -14.84
C ASP A 9 -16.20 -7.98 -13.98
N LEU A 10 -15.88 -8.86 -13.03
CA LEU A 10 -16.83 -9.42 -12.09
C LEU A 10 -17.45 -8.34 -11.19
N ILE A 11 -16.63 -7.49 -10.60
CA ILE A 11 -17.09 -6.39 -9.73
C ILE A 11 -18.00 -5.45 -10.54
N LYS A 12 -17.57 -5.03 -11.74
CA LYS A 12 -18.30 -4.12 -12.61
C LYS A 12 -19.66 -4.67 -13.07
N ASN A 13 -19.76 -5.99 -13.27
CA ASN A 13 -21.00 -6.63 -13.67
C ASN A 13 -21.98 -6.82 -12.50
N SER A 14 -21.51 -6.71 -11.27
CA SER A 14 -22.29 -6.98 -10.04
C SER A 14 -22.59 -5.74 -9.21
N ILE A 15 -21.84 -4.67 -9.39
CA ILE A 15 -21.96 -3.41 -8.64
C ILE A 15 -22.08 -2.24 -9.63
N ASP A 16 -23.02 -1.35 -9.38
CA ASP A 16 -23.22 -0.13 -10.20
C ASP A 16 -22.08 0.88 -9.97
N ASN A 17 -21.83 1.72 -10.97
CA ASN A 17 -20.88 2.84 -10.95
C ASN A 17 -19.40 2.46 -10.73
N VAL A 18 -19.01 1.21 -10.95
CA VAL A 18 -17.59 0.81 -10.88
C VAL A 18 -16.82 1.33 -12.08
N GLN A 19 -15.81 2.15 -11.83
CA GLN A 19 -15.01 2.79 -12.86
C GLN A 19 -13.51 2.62 -12.59
N LYS A 20 -12.73 2.39 -13.66
CA LYS A 20 -11.27 2.46 -13.57
C LYS A 20 -10.86 3.91 -13.36
N LYS A 21 -9.95 4.13 -12.41
CA LYS A 21 -9.36 5.45 -12.19
C LYS A 21 -8.43 5.80 -13.35
N PRO A 22 -8.49 7.02 -13.91
CA PRO A 22 -7.59 7.45 -14.99
C PRO A 22 -6.18 7.68 -14.43
N VAL A 23 -5.40 6.61 -14.33
CA VAL A 23 -4.00 6.63 -13.91
C VAL A 23 -3.11 6.13 -15.06
N PHE A 24 -1.81 6.43 -14.97
CA PHE A 24 -0.85 5.85 -15.90
C PHE A 24 -0.98 4.31 -15.91
N PRO A 25 -0.91 3.66 -17.08
CA PRO A 25 -1.10 2.20 -17.18
C PRO A 25 -0.19 1.43 -16.22
N ARG A 26 -0.80 0.52 -15.47
CA ARG A 26 -0.14 -0.33 -14.48
C ARG A 26 -0.05 -1.76 -15.00
N LEU A 27 1.10 -2.42 -14.80
CA LEU A 27 1.33 -3.79 -15.26
C LEU A 27 0.92 -4.85 -14.24
N THR A 28 0.75 -4.45 -12.98
CA THR A 28 0.55 -5.39 -11.85
C THR A 28 -0.76 -5.20 -11.11
N GLU A 29 -1.51 -4.14 -11.41
CA GLU A 29 -2.75 -3.82 -10.71
C GLU A 29 -3.79 -3.14 -11.61
N VAL A 30 -5.06 -3.21 -11.17
CA VAL A 30 -6.16 -2.38 -11.68
C VAL A 30 -6.55 -1.40 -10.58
N VAL A 31 -6.62 -0.11 -10.91
CA VAL A 31 -6.98 0.96 -9.97
C VAL A 31 -8.38 1.45 -10.28
N LEU A 32 -9.23 1.49 -9.26
CA LEU A 32 -10.63 1.87 -9.37
C LEU A 32 -10.92 3.14 -8.57
N GLU A 33 -11.94 3.89 -9.02
CA GLU A 33 -12.53 4.96 -8.23
C GLU A 33 -13.23 4.40 -6.99
N ARG A 34 -13.27 5.16 -5.90
CA ARG A 34 -13.94 4.80 -4.64
C ARG A 34 -15.44 5.10 -4.72
N THR A 35 -16.15 4.41 -5.61
CA THR A 35 -17.58 4.62 -5.89
C THR A 35 -18.47 3.49 -5.36
N PHE A 36 -17.88 2.51 -4.64
CA PHE A 36 -18.58 1.35 -4.08
C PHE A 36 -17.91 0.90 -2.77
N GLU A 37 -18.62 0.06 -2.01
CA GLU A 37 -18.08 -0.48 -0.76
C GLU A 37 -17.15 -1.67 -1.03
N LEU A 38 -15.97 -1.63 -0.39
CA LEU A 38 -14.92 -2.63 -0.60
C LEU A 38 -15.36 -4.05 -0.19
N ASP A 39 -16.19 -4.15 0.85
CA ASP A 39 -16.64 -5.44 1.37
C ASP A 39 -17.63 -6.13 0.43
N ASP A 40 -18.42 -5.39 -0.35
CA ASP A 40 -19.28 -5.95 -1.39
C ASP A 40 -18.43 -6.59 -2.51
N ALA A 41 -17.37 -5.90 -2.93
CA ALA A 41 -16.44 -6.44 -3.92
C ALA A 41 -15.69 -7.67 -3.39
N ARG A 42 -15.27 -7.66 -2.13
CA ARG A 42 -14.62 -8.83 -1.49
C ARG A 42 -15.54 -10.06 -1.48
N LYS A 43 -16.82 -9.86 -1.16
CA LYS A 43 -17.82 -10.92 -1.15
C LYS A 43 -17.96 -11.55 -2.55
N ILE A 44 -18.12 -10.72 -3.58
CA ILE A 44 -18.22 -11.17 -4.98
C ILE A 44 -16.98 -11.99 -5.36
N LEU A 45 -15.78 -11.49 -5.08
CA LEU A 45 -14.54 -12.16 -5.47
C LEU A 45 -14.30 -13.46 -4.68
N SER A 46 -14.77 -13.55 -3.43
CA SER A 46 -14.63 -14.78 -2.63
C SER A 46 -15.33 -15.99 -3.23
N GLU A 47 -16.39 -15.76 -4.02
CA GLU A 47 -17.17 -16.80 -4.70
C GLU A 47 -16.47 -17.33 -5.98
N HIS A 48 -15.42 -16.65 -6.45
CA HIS A 48 -14.82 -16.91 -7.77
C HIS A 48 -13.38 -17.45 -7.71
N ASN A 49 -12.82 -17.69 -6.53
CA ASN A 49 -11.47 -18.24 -6.33
C ASN A 49 -10.36 -17.51 -7.13
N LEU A 50 -10.44 -16.19 -7.24
CA LEU A 50 -9.39 -15.41 -7.90
C LEU A 50 -8.22 -15.15 -6.95
N ASP A 51 -7.00 -15.25 -7.47
CA ASP A 51 -5.76 -14.98 -6.71
C ASP A 51 -5.42 -13.48 -6.72
N VAL A 52 -6.35 -12.68 -6.22
CA VAL A 52 -6.22 -11.22 -6.11
C VAL A 52 -6.42 -10.74 -4.68
N ASN A 53 -5.87 -9.57 -4.42
CA ASN A 53 -6.07 -8.81 -3.20
C ASN A 53 -6.74 -7.48 -3.52
N LEU A 54 -7.68 -7.05 -2.66
CA LEU A 54 -8.32 -5.75 -2.70
C LEU A 54 -7.81 -4.89 -1.53
N SER A 55 -7.32 -3.71 -1.84
CA SER A 55 -6.91 -2.73 -0.83
C SER A 55 -7.46 -1.35 -1.12
N ASP A 56 -7.72 -0.57 -0.08
CA ASP A 56 -8.13 0.84 -0.16
C ASP A 56 -6.98 1.71 0.36
N SER A 57 -6.50 2.60 -0.48
CA SER A 57 -5.48 3.59 -0.12
C SER A 57 -6.06 4.90 0.38
N GLN A 58 -7.38 4.99 0.61
CA GLN A 58 -8.17 6.20 0.85
C GLN A 58 -8.28 7.14 -0.36
N TYR A 59 -7.45 6.92 -1.38
CA TYR A 59 -7.46 7.64 -2.65
C TYR A 59 -8.10 6.82 -3.78
N ALA A 60 -7.92 5.50 -3.76
CA ALA A 60 -8.38 4.56 -4.77
C ALA A 60 -8.54 3.16 -4.19
N ILE A 61 -9.33 2.32 -4.86
CA ILE A 61 -9.36 0.89 -4.63
C ILE A 61 -8.39 0.22 -5.61
N HIS A 62 -7.55 -0.65 -5.08
CA HIS A 62 -6.52 -1.37 -5.84
C HIS A 62 -6.86 -2.86 -5.89
N ILE A 63 -6.82 -3.43 -7.10
CA ILE A 63 -6.88 -4.88 -7.34
C ILE A 63 -5.49 -5.33 -7.75
N ASN A 64 -4.80 -6.04 -6.87
CA ASN A 64 -3.45 -6.58 -7.11
C ASN A 64 -3.50 -8.10 -7.16
N SER A 65 -2.58 -8.74 -7.88
CA SER A 65 -2.34 -10.18 -7.70
C SER A 65 -1.91 -10.44 -6.26
N ARG A 66 -2.41 -11.53 -5.67
CA ARG A 66 -2.03 -11.89 -4.29
C ARG A 66 -0.50 -12.06 -4.19
N GLY A 67 0.07 -11.57 -3.11
CA GLY A 67 1.51 -11.57 -2.90
C GLY A 67 2.28 -10.49 -3.66
N ILE A 68 1.60 -9.62 -4.41
CA ILE A 68 2.21 -8.43 -5.02
C ILE A 68 1.77 -7.18 -4.23
N ASP A 69 2.69 -6.65 -3.46
CA ASP A 69 2.52 -5.46 -2.64
C ASP A 69 3.83 -4.64 -2.55
N LYS A 70 3.81 -3.52 -1.84
CA LYS A 70 5.01 -2.66 -1.70
C LYS A 70 6.16 -3.37 -0.97
N GLY A 71 5.87 -4.26 -0.02
CA GLY A 71 6.88 -5.01 0.74
C GLY A 71 7.57 -6.06 -0.14
N THR A 72 6.79 -6.85 -0.89
CA THR A 72 7.34 -7.87 -1.80
C THR A 72 8.15 -7.22 -2.93
N GLY A 73 7.62 -6.14 -3.53
CA GLY A 73 8.36 -5.39 -4.56
C GLY A 73 9.67 -4.79 -4.03
N PHE A 74 9.65 -4.21 -2.82
CA PHE A 74 10.86 -3.66 -2.21
C PHE A 74 11.85 -4.76 -1.80
N THR A 75 11.38 -5.92 -1.35
CA THR A 75 12.23 -7.07 -1.05
C THR A 75 13.04 -7.51 -2.28
N GLU A 76 12.44 -7.50 -3.47
CA GLU A 76 13.17 -7.81 -4.71
C GLU A 76 14.21 -6.73 -5.05
N LEU A 77 13.90 -5.44 -4.80
CA LEU A 77 14.90 -4.36 -4.93
C LEU A 77 16.06 -4.55 -3.96
N MET A 78 15.78 -4.86 -2.69
CA MET A 78 16.80 -5.11 -1.67
C MET A 78 17.76 -6.23 -2.11
N LYS A 79 17.23 -7.36 -2.60
CA LYS A 79 18.03 -8.45 -3.13
C LYS A 79 18.91 -8.01 -4.30
N LYS A 80 18.31 -7.29 -5.28
CA LYS A 80 19.00 -6.84 -6.48
C LYS A 80 20.15 -5.87 -6.20
N PHE A 81 19.99 -5.00 -5.20
CA PHE A 81 20.95 -3.95 -4.85
C PHE A 81 21.78 -4.26 -3.59
N ASN A 82 21.64 -5.46 -3.01
CA ASN A 82 22.29 -5.88 -1.77
C ASN A 82 22.04 -4.90 -0.61
N ILE A 83 20.80 -4.39 -0.51
CA ILE A 83 20.38 -3.50 0.59
C ILE A 83 20.01 -4.38 1.78
N LEU A 84 20.58 -4.10 2.96
CA LEU A 84 20.24 -4.81 4.19
C LEU A 84 18.98 -4.19 4.82
N LYS A 85 18.20 -5.01 5.53
CA LYS A 85 17.02 -4.53 6.26
C LYS A 85 17.38 -3.37 7.21
N ASP A 86 18.56 -3.43 7.80
CA ASP A 86 19.06 -2.43 8.74
C ASP A 86 19.29 -1.04 8.14
N ASP A 87 19.45 -0.97 6.82
CA ASP A 87 19.66 0.25 6.06
C ASP A 87 18.36 0.87 5.53
N VAL A 88 17.20 0.24 5.87
CA VAL A 88 15.91 0.65 5.31
C VAL A 88 15.06 1.38 6.34
N ILE A 89 14.58 2.54 5.92
CA ILE A 89 13.56 3.32 6.62
C ILE A 89 12.35 3.43 5.70
N ALA A 90 11.18 3.02 6.20
CA ALA A 90 9.91 3.14 5.48
C ALA A 90 9.05 4.24 6.11
N ILE A 91 8.50 5.12 5.28
CA ILE A 91 7.55 6.16 5.71
C ILE A 91 6.26 5.97 4.93
N GLY A 92 5.12 6.02 5.61
CA GLY A 92 3.82 5.83 4.96
C GLY A 92 2.64 6.25 5.81
N ASP A 93 1.45 6.24 5.23
CA ASP A 93 0.21 6.71 5.86
C ASP A 93 -1.01 5.82 5.57
N SER A 94 -0.87 4.80 4.74
CA SER A 94 -1.99 3.97 4.30
C SER A 94 -1.78 2.48 4.56
N ALA A 95 -2.86 1.71 4.52
CA ALA A 95 -2.81 0.26 4.68
C ALA A 95 -1.92 -0.42 3.62
N THR A 96 -1.74 0.21 2.45
CA THR A 96 -0.85 -0.29 1.39
C THR A 96 0.64 -0.15 1.73
N ASP A 97 1.00 0.64 2.76
CA ASP A 97 2.38 0.83 3.23
C ASP A 97 2.77 -0.18 4.32
N VAL A 98 1.80 -0.82 4.97
CA VAL A 98 2.05 -1.78 6.05
C VAL A 98 2.97 -2.95 5.61
N PRO A 99 2.82 -3.56 4.42
CA PRO A 99 3.79 -4.56 3.95
C PRO A 99 5.22 -4.01 3.82
N LEU A 100 5.38 -2.73 3.44
CA LEU A 100 6.70 -2.09 3.38
C LEU A 100 7.29 -1.87 4.78
N PHE A 101 6.46 -1.52 5.78
CA PHE A 101 6.90 -1.38 7.17
C PHE A 101 7.53 -2.67 7.70
N LYS A 102 7.00 -3.84 7.32
CA LYS A 102 7.48 -5.15 7.78
C LYS A 102 8.86 -5.52 7.24
N VAL A 103 9.26 -5.01 6.09
CA VAL A 103 10.57 -5.28 5.48
C VAL A 103 11.63 -4.25 5.85
N ALA A 104 11.26 -3.10 6.42
CA ALA A 104 12.17 -2.10 6.93
C ALA A 104 12.58 -2.36 8.39
N LYS A 105 13.77 -1.88 8.80
CA LYS A 105 14.18 -1.85 10.21
C LYS A 105 13.41 -0.79 10.99
N THR A 106 13.29 0.38 10.41
CA THR A 106 12.56 1.51 10.98
C THR A 106 11.39 1.84 10.05
N SER A 107 10.19 1.90 10.60
CA SER A 107 8.99 2.32 9.89
C SER A 107 8.32 3.47 10.63
N ILE A 108 7.83 4.45 9.88
CA ILE A 108 7.24 5.68 10.43
C ILE A 108 5.86 5.89 9.80
N ALA A 109 4.82 5.89 10.64
CA ALA A 109 3.50 6.27 10.22
C ALA A 109 3.28 7.77 10.38
N LEU A 110 2.74 8.42 9.34
CA LEU A 110 2.44 9.85 9.32
C LEU A 110 1.19 10.18 10.14
N GLY A 111 1.01 11.45 10.52
CA GLY A 111 -0.08 11.92 11.38
C GLY A 111 -1.48 11.68 10.81
N ASN A 112 -1.62 11.64 9.49
CA ASN A 112 -2.89 11.32 8.79
C ASN A 112 -3.15 9.81 8.62
N ALA A 113 -2.26 8.94 9.09
CA ALA A 113 -2.48 7.50 9.07
C ALA A 113 -3.57 7.09 10.07
N SER A 114 -4.35 6.05 9.71
CA SER A 114 -5.31 5.45 10.65
C SER A 114 -4.61 4.78 11.83
N ASP A 115 -5.32 4.57 12.93
CA ASP A 115 -4.78 3.90 14.13
C ASP A 115 -4.24 2.51 13.81
N LEU A 116 -4.88 1.77 12.92
CA LEU A 116 -4.40 0.47 12.45
C LEU A 116 -3.02 0.59 11.78
N VAL A 117 -2.84 1.55 10.89
CA VAL A 117 -1.55 1.77 10.20
C VAL A 117 -0.48 2.24 11.18
N ARG A 118 -0.85 3.13 12.11
CA ARG A 118 0.05 3.63 13.15
C ARG A 118 0.54 2.53 14.09
N SER A 119 -0.32 1.55 14.41
CA SER A 119 0.06 0.40 15.27
C SER A 119 1.02 -0.57 14.61
N GLU A 120 1.12 -0.58 13.27
CA GLU A 120 2.04 -1.44 12.51
C GLU A 120 3.42 -0.79 12.28
N ALA A 121 3.58 0.49 12.60
CA ALA A 121 4.86 1.22 12.46
C ALA A 121 5.66 1.17 13.76
N THR A 122 7.00 1.21 13.63
CA THR A 122 7.91 1.29 14.80
C THR A 122 7.91 2.67 15.45
N MET A 123 7.52 3.71 14.70
CA MET A 123 7.46 5.11 15.15
C MET A 123 6.25 5.80 14.51
N THR A 124 5.80 6.86 15.14
CA THR A 124 4.77 7.76 14.58
C THR A 124 5.22 9.20 14.67
N VAL A 125 4.73 10.02 13.73
CA VAL A 125 4.85 11.47 13.76
C VAL A 125 3.47 12.12 13.87
N SER A 126 3.43 13.38 14.29
CA SER A 126 2.17 14.12 14.49
C SER A 126 1.72 14.86 13.24
N ALA A 127 2.65 15.35 12.45
CA ALA A 127 2.36 16.06 11.23
C ALA A 127 1.92 15.11 10.10
N SER A 128 1.13 15.64 9.17
CA SER A 128 0.53 14.89 8.07
C SER A 128 1.27 15.12 6.76
N SER A 129 1.16 14.17 5.82
CA SER A 129 1.65 14.32 4.44
C SER A 129 3.13 14.78 4.38
N GLY A 130 3.44 15.79 3.58
CA GLY A 130 4.81 16.30 3.41
C GLY A 130 5.46 16.82 4.70
N ASP A 131 4.70 17.52 5.55
CA ASP A 131 5.19 18.02 6.84
C ASP A 131 5.52 16.85 7.79
N GLY A 132 4.74 15.77 7.73
CA GLY A 132 5.01 14.52 8.45
C GLY A 132 6.30 13.85 7.99
N VAL A 133 6.60 13.89 6.70
CA VAL A 133 7.89 13.39 6.18
C VAL A 133 9.05 14.23 6.71
N LEU A 134 8.93 15.56 6.74
CA LEU A 134 9.95 16.44 7.31
C LEU A 134 10.16 16.15 8.80
N GLU A 135 9.08 16.03 9.59
CA GLU A 135 9.17 15.67 11.01
C GLU A 135 9.87 14.30 11.20
N ALA A 136 9.58 13.33 10.33
CA ALA A 136 10.21 12.02 10.37
C ALA A 136 11.73 12.11 10.10
N LEU A 137 12.13 12.88 9.10
CA LEU A 137 13.54 13.09 8.76
C LEU A 137 14.29 13.81 9.89
N ASP A 138 13.70 14.82 10.50
CA ASP A 138 14.29 15.54 11.65
C ASP A 138 14.52 14.60 12.85
N LYS A 139 13.57 13.70 13.12
CA LYS A 139 13.71 12.69 14.19
C LYS A 139 14.80 11.65 13.89
N LEU A 140 15.12 11.43 12.63
CA LEU A 140 16.14 10.48 12.19
C LEU A 140 17.51 11.13 12.02
N ALA A 141 17.58 12.45 11.82
CA ALA A 141 18.83 13.18 11.57
C ALA A 141 19.97 12.85 12.55
N PRO A 142 19.72 12.71 13.88
CA PRO A 142 20.77 12.32 14.81
C PRO A 142 21.41 10.96 14.52
N LYS A 143 20.66 10.02 13.92
CA LYS A 143 21.14 8.69 13.57
C LYS A 143 22.05 8.67 12.34
N PHE A 144 21.96 9.69 11.48
CA PHE A 144 22.81 9.84 10.29
C PHE A 144 24.11 10.61 10.57
N SER A 145 24.22 11.28 11.72
CA SER A 145 25.40 12.04 12.11
C SER A 145 26.51 11.19 12.73
N GLU A 146 26.25 9.89 12.96
CA GLU A 146 27.18 8.95 13.59
C GLU A 146 27.86 8.01 12.57
N ILE A 147 27.66 8.24 11.26
CA ILE A 147 28.31 7.52 10.16
C ILE A 147 29.38 8.44 9.56
#